data_2856dc6ef02dc08a122f453f2b039867
#
_entry.id   2856dc6ef02dc08a122f453f2b039867
#
_cell.length_a   1.000
_cell.length_b   1.000
_cell.length_c   1.000
_cell.angle_alpha   90.00
_cell.angle_beta   90.00
_cell.angle_gamma   90.00
#
_symmetry.space_group_name_H-M   'P 1'
#
loop_
_entity.id
_entity.type
_entity.pdbx_description
1 polymer ?
#
loop_
_entity_poly.entity_id
_entity_poly.type
_entity_poly.pdbx_seq_one_letter_code
_entity_poly.pdbx_strand_id
1 'polypeptide(L)'
;MNELTALSLLPFVPSGGDYQASRSLFADLGFEEVWENSGYAGFRNGEAQFILQNFDDEKFAGNFMVRINVANLDAWWAAVSRLQLDTKYSGFRIKAPADFPWGREVNFIDLAGVCWHVGE
;
A
#
# COMPACT_ATOMS: atom_id res chain seq x y z
N MET A 1 19.69 11.89 21.63
CA MET A 1 19.73 11.38 20.22
C MET A 1 21.18 11.14 19.86
N ASN A 2 21.51 10.00 19.31
CA ASN A 2 22.88 9.71 18.91
C ASN A 2 23.04 9.83 17.39
N GLU A 3 24.25 9.69 16.91
CA GLU A 3 24.58 9.85 15.49
C GLU A 3 23.93 8.81 14.60
N LEU A 4 23.47 7.68 15.14
CA LEU A 4 22.83 6.60 14.40
C LEU A 4 21.32 6.68 14.39
N THR A 5 20.74 7.71 15.01
CA THR A 5 19.29 7.87 15.07
C THR A 5 18.72 8.10 13.68
N ALA A 6 17.77 7.25 13.28
CA ALA A 6 17.06 7.40 12.01
C ALA A 6 15.81 8.26 12.20
N LEU A 7 15.46 9.03 11.20
CA LEU A 7 14.25 9.87 11.23
C LEU A 7 13.03 9.15 10.66
N SER A 8 13.23 8.27 9.71
CA SER A 8 12.15 7.50 9.10
C SER A 8 12.72 6.30 8.36
N LEU A 9 11.82 5.43 7.93
CA LEU A 9 12.17 4.28 7.11
C LEU A 9 11.17 4.21 5.97
N LEU A 10 11.65 4.20 4.74
CA LEU A 10 10.78 4.16 3.56
C LEU A 10 11.14 2.97 2.68
N PRO A 11 10.25 1.98 2.55
CA PRO A 11 10.46 0.90 1.59
C PRO A 11 10.24 1.38 0.17
N PHE A 12 10.89 0.74 -0.79
CA PHE A 12 10.61 0.89 -2.21
C PHE A 12 9.62 -0.20 -2.61
N VAL A 13 8.46 0.21 -3.11
CA VAL A 13 7.36 -0.70 -3.46
C VAL A 13 7.23 -0.72 -4.99
N PRO A 14 7.26 -1.90 -5.62
CA PRO A 14 7.12 -1.96 -7.07
C PRO A 14 5.71 -1.57 -7.52
N SER A 15 5.61 -0.90 -8.65
CA SER A 15 4.33 -0.48 -9.23
C SER A 15 3.66 -1.58 -10.03
N GLY A 16 4.44 -2.54 -10.55
CA GLY A 16 3.99 -3.40 -11.61
C GLY A 16 4.07 -2.70 -12.96
N GLY A 17 3.47 -3.30 -13.98
CA GLY A 17 3.60 -2.83 -15.36
C GLY A 17 2.90 -1.52 -15.68
N ASP A 18 1.94 -1.09 -14.87
CA ASP A 18 1.23 0.17 -15.08
C ASP A 18 1.50 1.12 -13.91
N TYR A 19 2.60 1.85 -14.01
CA TYR A 19 3.04 2.79 -12.98
C TYR A 19 1.99 3.88 -12.71
N GLN A 20 1.35 4.40 -13.75
CA GLN A 20 0.36 5.47 -13.58
C GLN A 20 -0.89 4.96 -12.86
N ALA A 21 -1.34 3.76 -13.17
CA ALA A 21 -2.49 3.17 -12.48
C ALA A 21 -2.17 2.94 -11.00
N SER A 22 -0.97 2.48 -10.68
CA SER A 22 -0.54 2.29 -9.28
C SER A 22 -0.48 3.61 -8.53
N ARG A 23 0.01 4.69 -9.15
CA ARG A 23 -0.02 6.02 -8.54
C ARG A 23 -1.45 6.43 -8.19
N SER A 24 -2.37 6.22 -9.13
CA SER A 24 -3.79 6.54 -8.93
C SER A 24 -4.40 5.68 -7.82
N LEU A 25 -4.09 4.39 -7.79
CA LEU A 25 -4.59 3.47 -6.76
C LEU A 25 -4.19 3.93 -5.36
N PHE A 26 -2.92 4.27 -5.14
CA PHE A 26 -2.48 4.67 -3.81
C PHE A 26 -3.06 6.02 -3.41
N ALA A 27 -3.31 6.92 -4.35
CA ALA A 27 -4.04 8.16 -4.06
C ALA A 27 -5.47 7.84 -3.60
N ASP A 28 -6.15 6.92 -4.27
CA ASP A 28 -7.50 6.49 -3.88
C ASP A 28 -7.50 5.81 -2.51
N LEU A 29 -6.41 5.13 -2.15
CA LEU A 29 -6.26 4.49 -0.83
C LEU A 29 -5.93 5.48 0.29
N GLY A 30 -5.89 6.78 -0.01
CA GLY A 30 -5.70 7.82 0.98
C GLY A 30 -4.27 8.31 1.13
N PHE A 31 -3.35 7.88 0.28
CA PHE A 31 -1.98 8.37 0.32
C PHE A 31 -1.85 9.64 -0.54
N GLU A 32 -1.08 10.60 -0.04
CA GLU A 32 -0.74 11.80 -0.78
C GLU A 32 0.58 11.58 -1.51
N GLU A 33 0.61 11.86 -2.81
CA GLU A 33 1.86 11.83 -3.56
C GLU A 33 2.58 13.15 -3.28
N VAL A 34 3.71 13.08 -2.59
CA VAL A 34 4.43 14.27 -2.12
C VAL A 34 5.56 14.68 -3.06
N TRP A 35 6.02 13.77 -3.92
CA TRP A 35 6.99 14.08 -4.97
C TRP A 35 6.97 12.95 -6.01
N GLU A 36 7.44 13.26 -7.22
CA GLU A 36 7.61 12.27 -8.28
C GLU A 36 8.80 12.70 -9.14
N ASN A 37 9.64 11.75 -9.49
CA ASN A 37 10.82 12.02 -10.30
C ASN A 37 11.32 10.72 -10.93
N SER A 38 11.35 10.70 -12.27
CA SER A 38 12.04 9.66 -13.05
C SER A 38 11.62 8.23 -12.67
N GLY A 39 10.31 8.00 -12.48
CA GLY A 39 9.81 6.66 -12.19
C GLY A 39 9.86 6.31 -10.71
N TYR A 40 9.99 7.28 -9.83
CA TYR A 40 9.87 7.13 -8.39
C TYR A 40 8.87 8.16 -7.88
N ALA A 41 7.99 7.74 -6.98
CA ALA A 41 7.01 8.66 -6.39
C ALA A 41 6.92 8.42 -4.88
N GLY A 42 7.07 9.48 -4.11
CA GLY A 42 6.94 9.41 -2.64
C GLY A 42 5.48 9.55 -2.24
N PHE A 43 5.01 8.63 -1.42
CA PHE A 43 3.64 8.62 -0.90
C PHE A 43 3.64 8.71 0.62
N ARG A 44 2.67 9.44 1.16
CA ARG A 44 2.51 9.61 2.60
C ARG A 44 1.04 9.57 2.99
N ASN A 45 0.75 8.93 4.12
CA ASN A 45 -0.56 8.94 4.77
C ASN A 45 -0.29 8.97 6.28
N GLY A 46 -0.44 10.16 6.90
CA GLY A 46 -0.03 10.34 8.29
C GLY A 46 1.47 10.08 8.42
N GLU A 47 1.84 9.18 9.32
CA GLU A 47 3.24 8.79 9.53
C GLU A 47 3.69 7.67 8.60
N ALA A 48 2.76 7.05 7.87
CA ALA A 48 3.10 5.97 6.95
C ALA A 48 3.65 6.54 5.64
N GLN A 49 4.79 6.04 5.20
CA GLN A 49 5.44 6.52 4.00
C GLN A 49 6.06 5.38 3.22
N PHE A 50 6.08 5.52 1.91
CA PHE A 50 6.84 4.60 1.05
C PHE A 50 7.18 5.31 -0.27
N ILE A 51 8.06 4.69 -1.04
CA ILE A 51 8.43 5.19 -2.37
C ILE A 51 7.92 4.17 -3.38
N LEU A 52 7.04 4.59 -4.28
CA LEU A 52 6.59 3.74 -5.38
C LEU A 52 7.64 3.78 -6.47
N GLN A 53 8.11 2.60 -6.88
CA GLN A 53 9.13 2.47 -7.92
C GLN A 53 8.49 1.93 -9.20
N ASN A 54 8.75 2.56 -10.33
CA ASN A 54 8.34 2.06 -11.64
C ASN A 54 9.15 0.80 -11.96
N PHE A 55 8.65 -0.34 -11.51
CA PHE A 55 9.36 -1.61 -11.56
C PHE A 55 8.34 -2.73 -11.65
N ASP A 56 8.54 -3.61 -12.63
CA ASP A 56 7.61 -4.72 -12.89
C ASP A 56 8.37 -6.05 -12.76
N ASP A 57 8.14 -6.74 -11.64
CA ASP A 57 8.71 -8.06 -11.36
C ASP A 57 7.74 -8.82 -10.48
N GLU A 58 6.93 -9.68 -11.11
CA GLU A 58 5.87 -10.42 -10.43
C GLU A 58 6.42 -11.33 -9.33
N LYS A 59 7.58 -11.91 -9.56
CA LYS A 59 8.18 -12.83 -8.59
C LYS A 59 8.61 -12.10 -7.33
N PHE A 60 9.25 -10.94 -7.50
CA PHE A 60 9.62 -10.09 -6.39
C PHE A 60 8.38 -9.59 -5.65
N ALA A 61 7.41 -9.06 -6.39
CA ALA A 61 6.19 -8.50 -5.79
C ALA A 61 5.42 -9.55 -5.00
N GLY A 62 5.32 -10.77 -5.52
CA GLY A 62 4.61 -11.85 -4.85
C GLY A 62 5.22 -12.32 -3.54
N ASN A 63 6.48 -11.97 -3.30
CA ASN A 63 7.19 -12.29 -2.07
C ASN A 63 7.39 -11.09 -1.15
N PHE A 64 6.88 -9.92 -1.56
CA PHE A 64 7.02 -8.69 -0.80
C PHE A 64 5.70 -8.37 -0.10
N MET A 65 5.78 -8.07 1.19
CA MET A 65 4.61 -7.76 2.00
C MET A 65 4.84 -6.47 2.75
N VAL A 66 3.76 -5.69 2.93
CA VAL A 66 3.79 -4.44 3.67
C VAL A 66 2.65 -4.45 4.68
N ARG A 67 2.90 -3.96 5.87
CA ARG A 67 1.86 -3.81 6.87
C ARG A 67 1.55 -2.34 7.09
N ILE A 68 0.24 -2.02 7.13
CA ILE A 68 -0.26 -0.70 7.51
C ILE A 68 -1.01 -0.86 8.83
N ASN A 69 -0.65 -0.06 9.82
CA ASN A 69 -1.40 -0.02 11.07
C ASN A 69 -2.38 1.15 11.02
N VAL A 70 -3.63 0.89 11.35
CA VAL A 70 -4.68 1.90 11.39
C VAL A 70 -5.32 1.93 12.78
N ALA A 71 -5.93 3.04 13.13
CA ALA A 71 -6.54 3.19 14.46
C ALA A 71 -7.83 2.36 14.59
N ASN A 72 -8.58 2.22 13.51
CA ASN A 72 -9.88 1.53 13.52
C ASN A 72 -10.06 0.80 12.19
N LEU A 73 -9.90 -0.52 12.22
CA LEU A 73 -9.95 -1.33 11.02
C LEU A 73 -11.35 -1.35 10.40
N ASP A 74 -12.40 -1.39 11.22
CA ASP A 74 -13.77 -1.39 10.69
C ASP A 74 -14.09 -0.09 9.96
N ALA A 75 -13.65 1.06 10.49
CA ALA A 75 -13.83 2.35 9.83
C ALA A 75 -13.04 2.42 8.53
N TRP A 76 -11.80 1.90 8.54
CA TRP A 76 -10.98 1.84 7.33
C TRP A 76 -11.64 0.98 6.26
N TRP A 77 -12.12 -0.21 6.64
CA TRP A 77 -12.80 -1.11 5.72
C TRP A 77 -14.06 -0.48 5.14
N ALA A 78 -14.87 0.16 5.99
CA ALA A 78 -16.10 0.82 5.53
C ALA A 78 -15.78 1.91 4.50
N ALA A 79 -14.72 2.69 4.71
CA ALA A 79 -14.32 3.73 3.79
C ALA A 79 -13.80 3.17 2.46
N VAL A 80 -12.92 2.17 2.53
CA VAL A 80 -12.30 1.60 1.33
C VAL A 80 -13.31 0.81 0.50
N SER A 81 -14.20 0.04 1.15
CA SER A 81 -15.17 -0.78 0.42
C SER A 81 -16.14 0.06 -0.41
N ARG A 82 -16.43 1.31 0.03
CA ARG A 82 -17.30 2.20 -0.75
C ARG A 82 -16.66 2.68 -2.05
N LEU A 83 -15.33 2.65 -2.14
CA LEU A 83 -14.61 3.10 -3.32
C LEU A 83 -14.66 2.10 -4.48
N GLN A 84 -14.99 0.84 -4.21
CA GLN A 84 -15.08 -0.23 -5.20
C GLN A 84 -13.84 -0.30 -6.08
N LEU A 85 -12.65 -0.31 -5.45
CA LEU A 85 -11.38 -0.25 -6.16
C LEU A 85 -11.13 -1.51 -7.00
N ASP A 86 -11.68 -2.65 -6.60
CA ASP A 86 -11.60 -3.89 -7.37
C ASP A 86 -12.36 -3.81 -8.71
N THR A 87 -13.35 -2.92 -8.80
CA THR A 87 -14.05 -2.63 -10.06
C THR A 87 -13.27 -1.58 -10.88
N LYS A 88 -12.71 -0.59 -10.19
CA LYS A 88 -11.99 0.52 -10.84
C LYS A 88 -10.64 0.09 -11.42
N TYR A 89 -9.93 -0.80 -10.73
CA TYR A 89 -8.58 -1.24 -11.13
C TYR A 89 -8.57 -2.75 -11.39
N SER A 90 -8.32 -3.12 -12.64
CA SER A 90 -8.13 -4.53 -12.99
C SER A 90 -6.89 -5.07 -12.27
N GLY A 91 -7.04 -6.19 -11.60
CA GLY A 91 -5.95 -6.82 -10.85
C GLY A 91 -5.91 -6.45 -9.37
N PHE A 92 -6.58 -5.40 -8.94
CA PHE A 92 -6.69 -5.09 -7.51
C PHE A 92 -7.66 -6.07 -6.85
N ARG A 93 -7.24 -6.65 -5.73
CA ARG A 93 -8.09 -7.59 -4.97
C ARG A 93 -8.05 -7.24 -3.50
N ILE A 94 -9.20 -7.31 -2.85
CA ILE A 94 -9.33 -7.01 -1.43
C ILE A 94 -10.39 -7.92 -0.81
N LYS A 95 -10.17 -8.31 0.44
CA LYS A 95 -11.12 -9.11 1.21
C LYS A 95 -11.53 -8.38 2.46
N ALA A 96 -12.76 -8.66 2.93
CA ALA A 96 -13.25 -8.12 4.19
C ALA A 96 -12.36 -8.56 5.35
N PRO A 97 -12.41 -7.85 6.49
CA PRO A 97 -11.61 -8.22 7.66
C PRO A 97 -11.81 -9.69 8.05
N ALA A 98 -10.72 -10.35 8.38
CA ALA A 98 -10.72 -11.75 8.82
C ALA A 98 -9.80 -11.92 10.01
N ASP A 99 -10.03 -12.98 10.79
CA ASP A 99 -9.23 -13.30 11.97
C ASP A 99 -8.07 -14.20 11.58
N PHE A 100 -6.88 -13.86 12.08
CA PHE A 100 -5.66 -14.63 11.91
C PHE A 100 -5.06 -14.91 13.29
N PRO A 101 -4.12 -15.86 13.44
CA PRO A 101 -3.50 -16.13 14.74
C PRO A 101 -2.88 -14.89 15.39
N TRP A 102 -2.41 -13.93 14.60
CA TRP A 102 -1.77 -12.70 15.08
C TRP A 102 -2.73 -11.53 15.23
N GLY A 103 -4.01 -11.67 14.86
CA GLY A 103 -4.99 -10.62 14.97
C GLY A 103 -5.90 -10.53 13.76
N ARG A 104 -6.76 -9.53 13.78
CA ARG A 104 -7.74 -9.29 12.72
C ARG A 104 -7.18 -8.29 11.73
N GLU A 105 -7.27 -8.60 10.43
CA GLU A 105 -6.75 -7.69 9.41
C GLU A 105 -7.49 -7.81 8.09
N VAL A 106 -7.33 -6.78 7.25
CA VAL A 106 -7.72 -6.77 5.84
C VAL A 106 -6.47 -7.02 5.01
N ASN A 107 -6.57 -7.93 4.05
CA ASN A 107 -5.50 -8.12 3.07
C ASN A 107 -5.94 -7.60 1.72
N PHE A 108 -5.07 -6.86 1.05
CA PHE A 108 -5.31 -6.50 -0.33
C PHE A 108 -4.06 -6.74 -1.17
N ILE A 109 -4.27 -7.04 -2.45
CA ILE A 109 -3.21 -7.25 -3.42
C ILE A 109 -3.22 -6.07 -4.37
N ASP A 110 -2.11 -5.36 -4.48
CA ASP A 110 -2.00 -4.21 -5.37
C ASP A 110 -1.76 -4.62 -6.82
N LEU A 111 -1.55 -3.66 -7.69
CA LEU A 111 -1.45 -3.93 -9.13
C LEU A 111 -0.13 -4.60 -9.51
N ALA A 112 0.86 -4.59 -8.65
CA ALA A 112 2.12 -5.31 -8.86
C ALA A 112 2.05 -6.74 -8.34
N GLY A 113 1.12 -7.04 -7.43
CA GLY A 113 1.03 -8.32 -6.76
C GLY A 113 1.55 -8.30 -5.32
N VAL A 114 1.88 -7.14 -4.78
CA VAL A 114 2.31 -7.00 -3.38
C VAL A 114 1.11 -7.18 -2.46
N CYS A 115 1.28 -7.99 -1.41
CA CYS A 115 0.25 -8.19 -0.41
C CYS A 115 0.40 -7.17 0.71
N TRP A 116 -0.64 -6.38 0.92
CA TRP A 116 -0.70 -5.39 1.98
C TRP A 116 -1.58 -5.92 3.11
N HIS A 117 -1.09 -5.79 4.33
CA HIS A 117 -1.78 -6.24 5.54
C HIS A 117 -2.19 -5.00 6.33
N VAL A 118 -3.49 -4.79 6.49
CA VAL A 118 -4.02 -3.63 7.22
C VAL A 118 -4.64 -4.11 8.53
N GLY A 119 -4.16 -3.59 9.65
CA GLY A 119 -4.66 -3.99 10.96
C GLY A 119 -4.42 -2.92 12.01
N GLU A 120 -4.84 -3.21 13.24
CA GLU A 120 -4.68 -2.29 14.38
C GLU A 120 -3.42 -2.56 15.17
#